data_5a3c2bc089ee1624a6dd01723aa101ae
#
_entry.id   5a3c2bc089ee1624a6dd01723aa101ae
#
_cell.length_a   1.000
_cell.length_b   1.000
_cell.length_c   1.000
_cell.angle_alpha   90.00
_cell.angle_beta   90.00
_cell.angle_gamma   90.00
#
_symmetry.space_group_name_H-M   'P 1'
#
loop_
_entity.id
_entity.type
_entity.pdbx_description
1 polymer ?
#
loop_
_entity_poly.entity_id
_entity_poly.type
_entity_poly.pdbx_seq_one_letter_code
_entity_poly.pdbx_strand_id
1 'polypeptide(L)'
;MESQPKTAGEPTHTGTAVLETVTATMQGFAPINSIHQHLCAFHFYAHDMTRQVEAHHFCGHQNEEMRQCLLYDSPAADARLVGVEYIISENLFLTLPDDEKKLWHSHEFEVKSGMLFIPGVPGPIERMDLEKVCKTYGKVFQFWQIDQGDNLPLGIPNILMAVTRDGQIYDHNIKDVEERFGVSFEKQRESRGYMSGPDHGIHPLANGGGSGLKTELRETDSKLQSEAASTYSI
;
A
#
# COMPACT_ATOMS: atom_id res chain seq x y z
N MET A 1 -21.72 21.92 7.40
CA MET A 1 -20.38 22.30 6.90
C MET A 1 -20.27 21.67 5.53
N GLU A 2 -20.15 22.46 4.47
CA GLU A 2 -19.82 21.90 3.15
C GLU A 2 -18.47 21.22 3.25
N SER A 3 -18.44 19.95 2.92
CA SER A 3 -17.16 19.21 2.83
C SER A 3 -16.32 19.88 1.75
N GLN A 4 -15.12 20.35 2.09
CA GLN A 4 -14.18 20.83 1.09
C GLN A 4 -13.93 19.71 0.07
N PRO A 5 -13.83 20.02 -1.25
CA PRO A 5 -13.54 19.01 -2.24
C PRO A 5 -12.21 18.34 -1.92
N LYS A 6 -12.17 17.00 -1.97
CA LYS A 6 -10.96 16.19 -1.68
C LYS A 6 -9.80 16.51 -2.63
N THR A 7 -10.11 17.03 -3.82
CA THR A 7 -9.14 17.38 -4.86
C THR A 7 -9.39 18.81 -5.36
N ALA A 8 -8.33 19.52 -5.70
CA ALA A 8 -8.43 20.83 -6.35
C ALA A 8 -8.90 20.69 -7.81
N GLY A 9 -9.57 21.71 -8.30
CA GLY A 9 -10.00 21.83 -9.70
C GLY A 9 -11.50 21.94 -9.88
N GLU A 10 -11.91 22.15 -11.13
CA GLU A 10 -13.32 22.24 -11.50
C GLU A 10 -13.95 20.84 -11.60
N PRO A 11 -15.23 20.70 -11.23
CA PRO A 11 -15.95 19.43 -11.41
C PRO A 11 -15.97 18.98 -12.86
N THR A 12 -16.00 17.67 -13.10
CA THR A 12 -16.13 17.08 -14.43
C THR A 12 -17.36 17.62 -15.17
N HIS A 13 -17.18 18.22 -16.34
CA HIS A 13 -18.26 18.73 -17.17
C HIS A 13 -19.03 17.61 -17.87
N THR A 14 -20.31 17.84 -18.19
CA THR A 14 -21.17 16.86 -18.86
C THR A 14 -20.54 16.33 -20.17
N GLY A 15 -19.91 17.20 -20.95
CA GLY A 15 -19.22 16.77 -22.18
C GLY A 15 -18.08 15.80 -21.94
N THR A 16 -17.29 16.04 -20.90
CA THR A 16 -16.20 15.14 -20.46
C THR A 16 -16.77 13.78 -19.99
N ALA A 17 -17.82 13.80 -19.18
CA ALA A 17 -18.44 12.57 -18.69
C ALA A 17 -19.05 11.70 -19.82
N VAL A 18 -19.62 12.33 -20.85
CA VAL A 18 -20.06 11.63 -22.06
C VAL A 18 -18.89 11.00 -22.81
N LEU A 19 -17.80 11.75 -23.00
CA LEU A 19 -16.60 11.23 -23.67
C LEU A 19 -15.98 10.06 -22.88
N GLU A 20 -15.87 10.16 -21.57
CA GLU A 20 -15.40 9.09 -20.69
C GLU A 20 -16.24 7.81 -20.86
N THR A 21 -17.56 7.96 -20.89
CA THR A 21 -18.48 6.82 -21.09
C THR A 21 -18.24 6.16 -22.45
N VAL A 22 -18.11 6.94 -23.53
CA VAL A 22 -17.86 6.41 -24.88
C VAL A 22 -16.50 5.72 -24.95
N THR A 23 -15.44 6.35 -24.45
CA THR A 23 -14.09 5.76 -24.48
C THR A 23 -14.02 4.49 -23.64
N ALA A 24 -14.68 4.45 -22.48
CA ALA A 24 -14.72 3.27 -21.62
C ALA A 24 -15.39 2.06 -22.31
N THR A 25 -16.35 2.27 -23.19
CA THR A 25 -16.97 1.17 -23.97
C THR A 25 -16.09 0.65 -25.10
N MET A 26 -15.10 1.42 -25.54
CA MET A 26 -14.23 1.08 -26.68
C MET A 26 -12.87 0.54 -26.27
N GLN A 27 -12.44 0.78 -25.03
CA GLN A 27 -11.13 0.40 -24.50
C GLN A 27 -11.21 -0.78 -23.54
N GLY A 28 -10.13 -1.55 -23.46
CA GLY A 28 -9.98 -2.63 -22.49
C GLY A 28 -9.15 -2.20 -21.29
N PHE A 29 -9.56 -2.65 -20.11
CA PHE A 29 -8.89 -2.33 -18.83
C PHE A 29 -8.31 -3.60 -18.19
N ALA A 30 -7.78 -4.51 -19.00
CA ALA A 30 -7.32 -5.84 -18.54
C ALA A 30 -6.40 -5.80 -17.31
N PRO A 31 -5.39 -4.90 -17.18
CA PRO A 31 -4.57 -4.82 -15.98
C PRO A 31 -5.34 -4.44 -14.72
N ILE A 32 -6.32 -3.52 -14.83
CA ILE A 32 -7.16 -3.10 -13.70
C ILE A 32 -8.21 -4.17 -13.38
N ASN A 33 -8.74 -4.84 -14.39
CA ASN A 33 -9.71 -5.93 -14.23
C ASN A 33 -9.11 -7.17 -13.55
N SER A 34 -7.78 -7.27 -13.40
CA SER A 34 -7.11 -8.33 -12.63
C SER A 34 -7.13 -8.08 -11.12
N ILE A 35 -7.57 -6.90 -10.68
CA ILE A 35 -7.77 -6.61 -9.25
C ILE A 35 -8.94 -7.45 -8.75
N HIS A 36 -8.72 -8.19 -7.66
CA HIS A 36 -9.71 -9.10 -7.09
C HIS A 36 -9.74 -9.09 -5.56
N GLN A 37 -8.91 -8.24 -4.92
CA GLN A 37 -8.81 -8.18 -3.48
C GLN A 37 -8.73 -6.72 -3.00
N HIS A 38 -9.40 -6.45 -1.88
CA HIS A 38 -9.31 -5.19 -1.15
C HIS A 38 -8.82 -5.49 0.27
N LEU A 39 -7.65 -4.95 0.62
CA LEU A 39 -7.09 -5.00 1.98
C LEU A 39 -7.15 -3.59 2.58
N CYS A 40 -7.37 -3.50 3.88
CA CYS A 40 -7.24 -2.26 4.64
C CYS A 40 -6.14 -2.43 5.69
N ALA A 41 -5.21 -1.48 5.76
CA ALA A 41 -4.10 -1.48 6.70
C ALA A 41 -3.64 -0.06 7.04
N PHE A 42 -2.80 0.06 8.08
CA PHE A 42 -2.14 1.31 8.45
C PHE A 42 -0.68 1.29 8.01
N HIS A 43 -0.23 2.43 7.52
CA HIS A 43 1.18 2.71 7.27
C HIS A 43 1.62 3.99 7.97
N PHE A 44 2.93 4.13 8.14
CA PHE A 44 3.55 5.38 8.57
C PHE A 44 4.75 5.71 7.68
N TYR A 45 5.11 6.99 7.60
CA TYR A 45 6.27 7.40 6.81
C TYR A 45 7.56 6.85 7.44
N ALA A 46 8.42 6.24 6.64
CA ALA A 46 9.62 5.56 7.12
C ALA A 46 10.61 6.47 7.87
N HIS A 47 10.52 7.78 7.67
CA HIS A 47 11.34 8.79 8.36
C HIS A 47 10.60 9.50 9.51
N ASP A 48 9.25 9.31 9.62
CA ASP A 48 8.43 9.97 10.63
C ASP A 48 7.20 9.13 10.97
N MET A 49 7.29 8.35 12.04
CA MET A 49 6.21 7.46 12.49
C MET A 49 4.99 8.21 13.04
N THR A 50 5.09 9.52 13.30
CA THR A 50 3.94 10.34 13.72
C THR A 50 3.00 10.63 12.55
N ARG A 51 3.47 10.48 11.32
CA ARG A 51 2.70 10.62 10.10
C ARG A 51 2.14 9.27 9.70
N GLN A 52 0.85 9.07 9.96
CA GLN A 52 0.15 7.80 9.81
C GLN A 52 -0.95 7.93 8.77
N VAL A 53 -1.10 6.91 7.95
CA VAL A 53 -2.12 6.84 6.91
C VAL A 53 -2.84 5.50 6.96
N GLU A 54 -4.16 5.56 6.83
CA GLU A 54 -4.96 4.40 6.47
C GLU A 54 -4.87 4.23 4.94
N ALA A 55 -4.63 3.02 4.48
CA ALA A 55 -4.53 2.71 3.07
C ALA A 55 -5.45 1.57 2.67
N HIS A 56 -6.19 1.78 1.57
CA HIS A 56 -7.04 0.79 0.94
C HIS A 56 -6.32 0.20 -0.26
N HIS A 57 -5.86 -1.02 -0.12
CA HIS A 57 -5.07 -1.73 -1.13
C HIS A 57 -5.98 -2.52 -2.06
N PHE A 58 -6.03 -2.16 -3.32
CA PHE A 58 -6.73 -2.91 -4.35
C PHE A 58 -5.71 -3.73 -5.15
N CYS A 59 -5.68 -5.03 -4.89
CA CYS A 59 -4.58 -5.91 -5.27
C CYS A 59 -4.97 -6.92 -6.34
N GLY A 60 -3.99 -7.24 -7.21
CA GLY A 60 -4.03 -8.35 -8.15
C GLY A 60 -2.75 -9.19 -8.08
N HIS A 61 -2.87 -10.50 -8.24
CA HIS A 61 -1.72 -11.39 -8.33
C HIS A 61 -1.04 -11.28 -9.69
N GLN A 62 0.28 -11.16 -9.69
CA GLN A 62 1.10 -11.39 -10.88
C GLN A 62 1.42 -12.88 -11.03
N ASN A 63 1.63 -13.55 -9.91
CA ASN A 63 1.85 -15.00 -9.77
C ASN A 63 1.65 -15.38 -8.29
N GLU A 64 1.94 -16.63 -7.92
CA GLU A 64 1.78 -17.13 -6.54
C GLU A 64 2.67 -16.40 -5.50
N GLU A 65 3.76 -15.78 -5.96
CA GLU A 65 4.75 -15.16 -5.08
C GLU A 65 4.74 -13.62 -5.11
N MET A 66 3.94 -13.01 -6.01
CA MET A 66 3.94 -11.55 -6.18
C MET A 66 2.54 -11.00 -6.40
N ARG A 67 2.18 -9.97 -5.64
CA ARG A 67 0.99 -9.13 -5.83
C ARG A 67 1.42 -7.69 -6.12
N GLN A 68 0.56 -6.96 -6.82
CA GLN A 68 0.65 -5.52 -6.99
C GLN A 68 -0.66 -4.86 -6.57
N CYS A 69 -0.55 -3.75 -5.86
CA CYS A 69 -1.68 -3.06 -5.29
C CYS A 69 -1.68 -1.58 -5.65
N LEU A 70 -2.86 -1.06 -5.99
CA LEU A 70 -3.14 0.37 -6.02
C LEU A 70 -3.66 0.78 -4.65
N LEU A 71 -3.10 1.86 -4.08
CA LEU A 71 -3.48 2.36 -2.77
C LEU A 71 -4.35 3.60 -2.89
N TYR A 72 -5.50 3.56 -2.22
CA TYR A 72 -6.44 4.67 -2.14
C TYR A 72 -6.66 5.11 -0.69
N ASP A 73 -7.09 6.36 -0.50
CA ASP A 73 -7.38 6.94 0.82
C ASP A 73 -8.72 6.52 1.41
N SER A 74 -9.55 5.83 0.63
CA SER A 74 -10.83 5.29 1.07
C SER A 74 -11.32 4.21 0.09
N PRO A 75 -12.35 3.42 0.44
CA PRO A 75 -12.98 2.49 -0.49
C PRO A 75 -14.06 3.13 -1.38
N ALA A 76 -14.27 4.43 -1.29
CA ALA A 76 -15.31 5.15 -2.03
C ALA A 76 -14.95 5.34 -3.51
N ALA A 77 -15.97 5.51 -4.37
CA ALA A 77 -15.75 5.69 -5.81
C ALA A 77 -14.97 6.96 -6.18
N ASP A 78 -14.99 7.97 -5.29
CA ASP A 78 -14.27 9.24 -5.44
C ASP A 78 -12.94 9.27 -4.68
N ALA A 79 -12.43 8.10 -4.26
CA ALA A 79 -11.18 7.98 -3.55
C ALA A 79 -9.98 8.43 -4.39
N ARG A 80 -8.99 9.02 -3.71
CA ARG A 80 -7.74 9.46 -4.34
C ARG A 80 -6.75 8.30 -4.39
N LEU A 81 -6.12 8.09 -5.55
CA LEU A 81 -4.98 7.18 -5.68
C LEU A 81 -3.79 7.83 -4.96
N VAL A 82 -3.37 7.27 -3.85
CA VAL A 82 -2.35 7.85 -2.97
C VAL A 82 -0.99 7.19 -3.08
N GLY A 83 -0.93 5.95 -3.57
CA GLY A 83 0.31 5.20 -3.66
C GLY A 83 0.19 3.87 -4.38
N VAL A 84 1.26 3.09 -4.29
CA VAL A 84 1.31 1.71 -4.77
C VAL A 84 2.06 0.84 -3.77
N GLU A 85 1.73 -0.46 -3.76
CA GLU A 85 2.47 -1.47 -3.02
C GLU A 85 2.76 -2.69 -3.88
N TYR A 86 3.96 -3.23 -3.71
CA TYR A 86 4.33 -4.57 -4.17
C TYR A 86 4.45 -5.49 -2.96
N ILE A 87 3.83 -6.67 -3.04
CA ILE A 87 3.88 -7.69 -1.99
C ILE A 87 4.56 -8.93 -2.58
N ILE A 88 5.60 -9.42 -1.92
CA ILE A 88 6.34 -10.60 -2.37
C ILE A 88 6.46 -11.66 -1.27
N SER A 89 6.64 -12.91 -1.68
CA SER A 89 6.94 -14.02 -0.78
C SER A 89 8.27 -13.82 -0.06
N GLU A 90 8.45 -14.50 1.08
CA GLU A 90 9.75 -14.56 1.76
C GLU A 90 10.87 -15.07 0.83
N ASN A 91 10.58 -16.06 -0.01
CA ASN A 91 11.57 -16.61 -0.93
C ASN A 91 12.12 -15.55 -1.88
N LEU A 92 11.25 -14.76 -2.50
CA LEU A 92 11.66 -13.66 -3.37
C LEU A 92 12.38 -12.55 -2.58
N PHE A 93 11.88 -12.21 -1.40
CA PHE A 93 12.50 -11.20 -0.54
C PHE A 93 13.94 -11.57 -0.17
N LEU A 94 14.21 -12.83 0.15
CA LEU A 94 15.56 -13.31 0.50
C LEU A 94 16.57 -13.15 -0.65
N THR A 95 16.13 -13.14 -1.90
CA THR A 95 16.98 -12.93 -3.08
C THR A 95 17.39 -11.48 -3.33
N LEU A 96 16.71 -10.52 -2.68
CA LEU A 96 16.97 -9.10 -2.89
C LEU A 96 18.34 -8.68 -2.37
N PRO A 97 18.99 -7.66 -2.98
CA PRO A 97 20.16 -7.01 -2.40
C PRO A 97 19.87 -6.42 -1.01
N ASP A 98 20.86 -6.34 -0.14
CA ASP A 98 20.68 -5.90 1.23
C ASP A 98 20.15 -4.44 1.36
N ASP A 99 20.58 -3.56 0.46
CA ASP A 99 20.06 -2.19 0.44
C ASP A 99 18.60 -2.12 -0.02
N GLU A 100 18.19 -3.01 -0.91
CA GLU A 100 16.80 -3.14 -1.34
C GLU A 100 15.91 -3.71 -0.22
N LYS A 101 16.38 -4.71 0.53
CA LYS A 101 15.62 -5.29 1.66
C LYS A 101 15.15 -4.27 2.68
N LYS A 102 15.92 -3.19 2.89
CA LYS A 102 15.57 -2.11 3.83
C LYS A 102 14.32 -1.32 3.43
N LEU A 103 13.97 -1.36 2.14
CA LEU A 103 12.80 -0.65 1.60
C LEU A 103 11.49 -1.43 1.82
N TRP A 104 11.56 -2.65 2.34
CA TRP A 104 10.45 -3.56 2.52
C TRP A 104 10.10 -3.72 3.99
N HIS A 105 8.81 -3.85 4.29
CA HIS A 105 8.29 -4.16 5.62
C HIS A 105 7.67 -5.56 5.66
N SER A 106 7.65 -6.17 6.83
CA SER A 106 6.99 -7.46 7.06
C SER A 106 5.53 -7.26 7.39
N HIS A 107 4.65 -8.11 6.87
CA HIS A 107 3.22 -8.12 7.18
C HIS A 107 2.87 -8.93 8.44
N GLU A 108 3.82 -9.58 9.08
CA GLU A 108 3.52 -10.48 10.20
C GLU A 108 2.73 -9.80 11.32
N PHE A 109 3.23 -8.66 11.80
CA PHE A 109 2.57 -7.99 12.93
C PHE A 109 1.21 -7.42 12.54
N GLU A 110 1.08 -6.80 11.36
CA GLU A 110 -0.17 -6.23 10.89
C GLU A 110 -1.28 -7.27 10.78
N VAL A 111 -0.96 -8.43 10.20
CA VAL A 111 -1.91 -9.55 10.08
C VAL A 111 -2.28 -10.08 11.46
N LYS A 112 -1.29 -10.39 12.31
CA LYS A 112 -1.51 -11.01 13.63
C LYS A 112 -2.21 -10.07 14.60
N SER A 113 -1.95 -8.77 14.52
CA SER A 113 -2.61 -7.76 15.36
C SER A 113 -4.05 -7.46 14.95
N GLY A 114 -4.47 -7.84 13.74
CA GLY A 114 -5.77 -7.51 13.17
C GLY A 114 -5.81 -6.21 12.39
N MET A 115 -4.74 -5.41 12.42
CA MET A 115 -4.68 -4.09 11.77
C MET A 115 -4.66 -4.16 10.24
N LEU A 116 -4.25 -5.30 9.67
CA LEU A 116 -4.48 -5.60 8.26
C LEU A 116 -5.65 -6.57 8.17
N PHE A 117 -6.71 -6.20 7.43
CA PHE A 117 -7.92 -7.00 7.28
C PHE A 117 -8.53 -6.87 5.89
N ILE A 118 -9.49 -7.74 5.56
CA ILE A 118 -10.18 -7.78 4.27
C ILE A 118 -11.64 -7.34 4.47
N PRO A 119 -11.99 -6.08 4.19
CA PRO A 119 -13.35 -5.57 4.41
C PRO A 119 -14.42 -6.40 3.69
N GLY A 120 -15.50 -6.73 4.41
CA GLY A 120 -16.67 -7.41 3.85
C GLY A 120 -16.50 -8.90 3.56
N VAL A 121 -15.33 -9.48 3.83
CA VAL A 121 -15.08 -10.92 3.61
C VAL A 121 -15.31 -11.71 4.91
N PRO A 122 -16.04 -12.85 4.86
CA PRO A 122 -16.23 -13.67 6.07
C PRO A 122 -14.91 -14.16 6.67
N GLY A 123 -14.79 -14.11 8.00
CA GLY A 123 -13.55 -14.40 8.71
C GLY A 123 -12.83 -15.71 8.34
N PRO A 124 -13.51 -16.84 8.11
CA PRO A 124 -12.81 -18.06 7.65
C PRO A 124 -12.11 -17.91 6.30
N ILE A 125 -12.74 -17.20 5.34
CA ILE A 125 -12.17 -16.95 4.00
C ILE A 125 -11.04 -15.93 4.10
N GLU A 126 -11.25 -14.86 4.86
CA GLU A 126 -10.24 -13.85 5.15
C GLU A 126 -8.95 -14.50 5.70
N ARG A 127 -9.08 -15.34 6.71
CA ARG A 127 -7.93 -16.01 7.36
C ARG A 127 -7.13 -16.88 6.41
N MET A 128 -7.77 -17.58 5.47
CA MET A 128 -7.08 -18.42 4.47
C MET A 128 -6.11 -17.62 3.60
N ASP A 129 -6.46 -16.38 3.25
CA ASP A 129 -5.57 -15.50 2.50
C ASP A 129 -4.53 -14.85 3.42
N LEU A 130 -4.95 -14.37 4.59
CA LEU A 130 -4.07 -13.69 5.53
C LEU A 130 -2.97 -14.59 6.11
N GLU A 131 -3.18 -15.91 6.19
CA GLU A 131 -2.11 -16.87 6.51
C GLU A 131 -0.95 -16.81 5.51
N LYS A 132 -1.27 -16.58 4.22
CA LYS A 132 -0.25 -16.40 3.19
C LYS A 132 0.39 -15.00 3.30
N VAL A 133 -0.43 -13.95 3.46
CA VAL A 133 0.06 -12.56 3.60
C VAL A 133 0.98 -12.41 4.81
N CYS A 134 0.69 -13.10 5.92
CA CYS A 134 1.50 -13.07 7.15
C CYS A 134 2.98 -13.42 6.93
N LYS A 135 3.29 -14.17 5.87
CA LYS A 135 4.65 -14.60 5.50
C LYS A 135 5.33 -13.73 4.45
N THR A 136 4.71 -12.62 4.05
CA THR A 136 5.17 -11.79 2.95
C THR A 136 5.80 -10.48 3.42
N TYR A 137 6.43 -9.81 2.46
CA TYR A 137 7.02 -8.48 2.63
C TYR A 137 6.40 -7.52 1.61
N GLY A 138 6.11 -6.27 2.04
CA GLY A 138 5.56 -5.21 1.22
C GLY A 138 6.53 -4.06 1.00
N LYS A 139 6.46 -3.42 -0.17
CA LYS A 139 7.16 -2.16 -0.47
C LYS A 139 6.17 -1.13 -0.95
N VAL A 140 5.99 -0.06 -0.16
CA VAL A 140 5.01 1.01 -0.38
C VAL A 140 5.69 2.30 -0.77
N PHE A 141 5.17 2.94 -1.83
CA PHE A 141 5.45 4.32 -2.17
C PHE A 141 4.16 5.14 -2.12
N GLN A 142 4.16 6.20 -1.30
CA GLN A 142 3.10 7.19 -1.18
C GLN A 142 3.42 8.39 -2.07
N PHE A 143 2.50 8.76 -2.96
CA PHE A 143 2.65 9.88 -3.89
C PHE A 143 1.92 11.13 -3.43
N TRP A 144 0.83 10.97 -2.68
CA TRP A 144 -0.04 12.04 -2.25
C TRP A 144 -0.11 12.12 -0.73
N GLN A 145 0.31 13.25 -0.16
CA GLN A 145 0.43 13.44 1.29
C GLN A 145 -0.91 13.88 1.89
N ILE A 146 -1.91 13.00 1.85
CA ILE A 146 -3.27 13.26 2.34
C ILE A 146 -3.32 13.55 3.83
N ASP A 147 -2.39 13.01 4.59
CA ASP A 147 -2.22 13.23 6.03
C ASP A 147 -1.88 14.69 6.37
N GLN A 148 -1.34 15.45 5.42
CA GLN A 148 -1.07 16.89 5.54
C GLN A 148 -2.21 17.76 5.01
N GLY A 149 -3.29 17.15 4.51
CA GLY A 149 -4.42 17.87 3.95
C GLY A 149 -4.18 18.36 2.52
N ASP A 150 -3.15 17.86 1.84
CA ASP A 150 -2.87 18.22 0.45
C ASP A 150 -4.06 17.87 -0.46
N ASN A 151 -4.51 18.84 -1.24
CA ASN A 151 -5.57 18.67 -2.24
C ASN A 151 -5.05 18.40 -3.66
N LEU A 152 -3.73 18.28 -3.82
CA LEU A 152 -2.98 17.87 -5.00
C LEU A 152 -1.85 16.94 -4.59
N PRO A 153 -1.37 16.03 -5.46
CA PRO A 153 -0.24 15.14 -5.17
C PRO A 153 1.09 15.90 -5.20
N LEU A 154 1.39 16.62 -4.12
CA LEU A 154 2.59 17.44 -4.01
C LEU A 154 3.81 16.64 -3.52
N GLY A 155 5.01 17.12 -3.88
CA GLY A 155 6.28 16.57 -3.43
C GLY A 155 6.73 15.33 -4.19
N ILE A 156 7.66 14.60 -3.59
CA ILE A 156 8.23 13.36 -4.13
C ILE A 156 7.63 12.14 -3.46
N PRO A 157 7.66 10.96 -4.11
CA PRO A 157 7.24 9.72 -3.48
C PRO A 157 8.01 9.46 -2.18
N ASN A 158 7.28 9.04 -1.14
CA ASN A 158 7.86 8.65 0.14
C ASN A 158 7.70 7.16 0.36
N ILE A 159 8.71 6.53 0.97
CA ILE A 159 8.61 5.15 1.46
C ILE A 159 7.78 5.14 2.73
N LEU A 160 6.81 4.21 2.77
CA LEU A 160 6.05 3.91 3.97
C LEU A 160 6.48 2.55 4.55
N MET A 161 6.33 2.43 5.85
CA MET A 161 6.53 1.20 6.61
C MET A 161 5.24 0.80 7.31
N ALA A 162 5.15 -0.46 7.68
CA ALA A 162 4.03 -1.01 8.42
C ALA A 162 4.33 -1.10 9.92
N VAL A 163 3.28 -1.33 10.70
CA VAL A 163 3.38 -1.53 12.15
C VAL A 163 4.10 -2.84 12.47
N THR A 164 4.98 -2.80 13.46
CA THR A 164 5.78 -3.95 13.91
C THR A 164 5.57 -4.27 15.38
N ARG A 165 4.84 -3.44 16.11
CA ARG A 165 4.53 -3.59 17.53
C ARG A 165 3.34 -2.74 17.94
N ASP A 166 2.77 -3.02 19.10
CA ASP A 166 1.73 -2.20 19.70
C ASP A 166 2.20 -0.77 19.99
N GLY A 167 1.26 0.18 19.99
CA GLY A 167 1.50 1.58 20.30
C GLY A 167 2.12 2.41 19.18
N GLN A 168 2.28 1.85 17.97
CA GLN A 168 2.79 2.59 16.81
C GLN A 168 1.70 3.35 16.03
N ILE A 169 0.42 3.02 16.22
CA ILE A 169 -0.72 3.73 15.62
C ILE A 169 -1.48 4.45 16.73
N TYR A 170 -1.93 5.66 16.43
CA TYR A 170 -2.72 6.46 17.37
C TYR A 170 -4.07 5.80 17.66
N ASP A 171 -4.48 5.78 18.91
CA ASP A 171 -5.73 5.15 19.36
C ASP A 171 -6.97 5.70 18.64
N HIS A 172 -6.98 6.96 18.26
CA HIS A 172 -8.11 7.54 17.54
C HIS A 172 -8.23 6.98 16.12
N ASN A 173 -7.12 6.69 15.43
CA ASN A 173 -7.13 6.04 14.11
C ASN A 173 -7.66 4.60 14.22
N ILE A 174 -7.20 3.87 15.23
CA ILE A 174 -7.68 2.51 15.52
C ILE A 174 -9.19 2.50 15.74
N LYS A 175 -9.69 3.34 16.63
CA LYS A 175 -11.12 3.43 16.95
C LYS A 175 -11.98 3.80 15.75
N ASP A 176 -11.52 4.78 14.96
CA ASP A 176 -12.23 5.23 13.76
C ASP A 176 -12.41 4.09 12.75
N VAL A 177 -11.34 3.31 12.49
CA VAL A 177 -11.39 2.16 11.58
C VAL A 177 -12.28 1.05 12.15
N GLU A 178 -12.13 0.71 13.43
CA GLU A 178 -12.98 -0.30 14.08
C GLU A 178 -14.48 0.06 13.99
N GLU A 179 -14.84 1.33 14.22
CA GLU A 179 -16.21 1.82 14.14
C GLU A 179 -16.75 1.79 12.71
N ARG A 180 -16.00 2.31 11.73
CA ARG A 180 -16.44 2.39 10.33
C ARG A 180 -16.62 1.02 9.67
N PHE A 181 -15.76 0.06 9.99
CA PHE A 181 -15.79 -1.27 9.39
C PHE A 181 -16.50 -2.32 10.26
N GLY A 182 -16.88 -1.98 11.49
CA GLY A 182 -17.51 -2.93 12.41
C GLY A 182 -16.58 -4.09 12.80
N VAL A 183 -15.27 -3.86 12.82
CA VAL A 183 -14.23 -4.84 13.17
C VAL A 183 -13.71 -4.60 14.59
N SER A 184 -13.07 -5.60 15.18
CA SER A 184 -12.34 -5.44 16.45
C SER A 184 -10.96 -6.05 16.27
N PHE A 185 -9.92 -5.24 16.36
CA PHE A 185 -8.55 -5.70 16.21
C PHE A 185 -8.15 -6.67 17.34
N GLU A 186 -8.69 -6.50 18.54
CA GLU A 186 -8.47 -7.44 19.63
C GLU A 186 -9.03 -8.84 19.31
N LYS A 187 -10.29 -8.94 18.84
CA LYS A 187 -10.89 -10.21 18.43
C LYS A 187 -10.18 -10.82 17.22
N GLN A 188 -9.73 -9.99 16.27
CA GLN A 188 -8.93 -10.44 15.14
C GLN A 188 -7.61 -11.05 15.63
N ARG A 189 -6.90 -10.37 16.53
CA ARG A 189 -5.66 -10.85 17.15
C ARG A 189 -5.84 -12.20 17.82
N GLU A 190 -6.89 -12.34 18.64
CA GLU A 190 -7.21 -13.60 19.29
C GLU A 190 -7.44 -14.73 18.27
N SER A 191 -8.21 -14.45 17.22
CA SER A 191 -8.56 -15.43 16.19
C SER A 191 -7.39 -15.82 15.28
N ARG A 192 -6.33 -14.99 15.21
CA ARG A 192 -5.16 -15.14 14.34
C ARG A 192 -3.88 -15.54 15.11
N GLY A 193 -3.96 -15.79 16.41
CA GLY A 193 -2.81 -16.14 17.25
C GLY A 193 -2.05 -17.40 16.81
N TYR A 194 -2.69 -18.26 16.03
CA TYR A 194 -2.08 -19.47 15.46
C TYR A 194 -1.25 -19.23 14.18
N MET A 195 -1.44 -18.08 13.52
CA MET A 195 -0.75 -17.77 12.26
C MET A 195 0.75 -17.61 12.49
N SER A 196 1.53 -18.13 11.56
CA SER A 196 2.99 -18.01 11.56
C SER A 196 3.43 -16.93 10.59
N GLY A 197 4.42 -16.15 10.97
CA GLY A 197 5.15 -15.23 10.10
C GLY A 197 6.08 -15.96 9.12
N PRO A 198 7.05 -15.23 8.54
CA PRO A 198 8.07 -15.81 7.65
C PRO A 198 8.75 -17.02 8.26
N ASP A 199 9.06 -18.04 7.44
CA ASP A 199 9.59 -19.32 7.92
C ASP A 199 10.98 -19.20 8.58
N HIS A 200 11.76 -18.18 8.19
CA HIS A 200 13.06 -17.84 8.79
C HIS A 200 12.96 -16.68 9.82
N GLY A 201 11.73 -16.27 10.19
CA GLY A 201 11.48 -15.08 10.99
C GLY A 201 11.62 -13.78 10.19
N ILE A 202 11.27 -12.65 10.80
CA ILE A 202 11.40 -11.34 10.16
C ILE A 202 12.89 -11.04 9.92
N HIS A 203 13.25 -10.81 8.67
CA HIS A 203 14.64 -10.53 8.31
C HIS A 203 15.14 -9.22 8.95
N PRO A 204 16.36 -9.17 9.52
CA PRO A 204 16.86 -7.99 10.24
C PRO A 204 16.95 -6.71 9.42
N LEU A 205 17.10 -6.82 8.09
CA LEU A 205 17.15 -5.66 7.18
C LEU A 205 15.74 -5.18 6.76
N ALA A 206 14.68 -5.94 6.98
CA ALA A 206 13.32 -5.46 6.75
C ALA A 206 12.96 -4.31 7.71
N ASN A 207 11.85 -3.63 7.45
CA ASN A 207 11.35 -2.51 8.27
C ASN A 207 12.41 -1.39 8.45
N GLY A 208 13.12 -1.04 7.38
CA GLY A 208 14.18 -0.03 7.42
C GLY A 208 15.50 -0.50 8.04
N GLY A 209 15.63 -1.79 8.42
CA GLY A 209 16.82 -2.30 9.12
C GLY A 209 17.05 -1.59 10.47
N GLY A 210 15.97 -1.15 11.14
CA GLY A 210 16.04 -0.40 12.39
C GLY A 210 16.32 1.09 12.25
N SER A 211 16.34 1.63 11.02
CA SER A 211 16.59 3.05 10.73
C SER A 211 15.40 3.70 10.03
N GLY A 212 15.23 5.00 10.19
CA GLY A 212 14.34 5.80 9.35
C GLY A 212 14.91 5.95 7.93
N LEU A 213 14.04 5.93 6.93
CA LEU A 213 14.40 6.12 5.53
C LEU A 213 13.66 7.30 4.92
N LYS A 214 14.38 8.20 4.25
CA LYS A 214 13.81 9.36 3.59
C LYS A 214 14.21 9.40 2.13
N THR A 215 13.23 9.62 1.24
CA THR A 215 13.48 9.86 -0.17
C THR A 215 13.92 11.30 -0.38
N GLU A 216 14.97 11.52 -1.18
CA GLU A 216 15.48 12.83 -1.54
C GLU A 216 15.75 12.94 -3.03
N LEU A 217 15.48 14.11 -3.61
CA LEU A 217 15.86 14.46 -4.98
C LEU A 217 17.26 15.06 -4.98
N ARG A 218 18.09 14.61 -5.91
CA ARG A 218 19.39 15.23 -6.22
C ARG A 218 19.34 15.78 -7.63
N GLU A 219 19.66 17.05 -7.79
CA GLU A 219 19.86 17.64 -9.13
C GLU A 219 21.10 17.02 -9.79
N THR A 220 20.97 16.68 -11.06
CA THR A 220 22.05 16.18 -11.91
C THR A 220 21.99 16.83 -13.26
N ASP A 221 23.14 16.93 -13.94
CA ASP A 221 23.15 17.38 -15.34
C ASP A 221 22.38 16.37 -16.22
N SER A 222 21.30 16.84 -16.84
CA SER A 222 20.60 16.05 -17.87
C SER A 222 21.42 16.09 -19.16
N LYS A 223 22.16 15.00 -19.44
CA LYS A 223 22.85 14.85 -20.73
C LYS A 223 22.07 13.85 -21.58
N LEU A 224 21.66 14.30 -22.78
CA LEU A 224 21.38 13.36 -23.85
C LEU A 224 22.71 12.63 -24.15
N GLN A 225 22.80 11.33 -23.82
CA GLN A 225 23.89 10.52 -24.31
C GLN A 225 23.73 10.49 -25.84
N SER A 226 24.75 10.99 -26.56
CA SER A 226 24.89 10.73 -27.98
C SER A 226 24.83 9.21 -28.17
N GLU A 227 24.06 8.74 -29.15
CA GLU A 227 23.82 7.34 -29.48
C GLU A 227 25.12 6.51 -29.48
N ALA A 228 25.54 6.06 -28.34
CA ALA A 228 26.45 4.95 -28.22
C ALA A 228 25.58 3.69 -28.24
N ALA A 229 25.68 2.96 -29.31
CA ALA A 229 25.00 1.74 -29.70
C ALA A 229 24.31 0.99 -28.52
N SER A 230 23.00 1.07 -28.46
CA SER A 230 22.19 0.17 -27.66
C SER A 230 22.20 -1.21 -28.32
N THR A 231 23.11 -2.06 -27.89
CA THR A 231 22.99 -3.51 -28.11
C THR A 231 22.08 -4.07 -27.01
N TYR A 232 20.80 -3.87 -27.13
CA TYR A 232 19.84 -4.77 -26.48
C TYR A 232 19.65 -5.96 -27.41
N SER A 233 20.33 -7.07 -27.13
CA SER A 233 19.96 -8.37 -27.64
C SER A 233 18.75 -8.86 -26.83
N ILE A 234 17.66 -9.11 -27.53
CA ILE A 234 16.43 -9.75 -27.06
C ILE A 234 16.73 -11.22 -26.72
#